data_0c919dc9a4ddcb4bc3feebdb83b81e17
#
_entry.id   0c919dc9a4ddcb4bc3feebdb83b81e17
#
_cell.length_a   1.000
_cell.length_b   1.000
_cell.length_c   1.000
_cell.angle_alpha   90.00
_cell.angle_beta   90.00
_cell.angle_gamma   90.00
#
_symmetry.space_group_name_H-M   'P 1'
#
loop_
_entity.id
_entity.type
_entity.pdbx_description
1 polymer ?
#
loop_
_entity_poly.entity_id
_entity_poly.type
_entity_poly.pdbx_seq_one_letter_code
_entity_poly.pdbx_strand_id
1 'polypeptide(L)'
;MIKVVKFGGSSLASATQFAKVGRIITSDPERRYVVPSAPGKRNSKDTKVTDMLYACYALAENDEDFDKELKKIAERYDSIINGLNLKLSLKDEFEVIEKNFAAKAGSDYAASRGEYLNGIVMANYLGYEFIDAAEVI
;
A
#
# COMPACT_ATOMS: atom_id res chain seq x y z
N MET A 1 19.86 -18.68 8.99
CA MET A 1 19.48 -17.52 9.81
C MET A 1 18.24 -16.86 9.20
N ILE A 2 17.22 -16.63 10.01
CA ILE A 2 16.01 -15.92 9.55
C ILE A 2 16.36 -14.46 9.27
N LYS A 3 15.92 -13.96 8.12
CA LYS A 3 16.16 -12.57 7.69
C LYS A 3 14.86 -11.80 7.64
N VAL A 4 14.94 -10.52 8.04
CA VAL A 4 13.89 -9.53 7.86
C VAL A 4 14.33 -8.63 6.70
N VAL A 5 13.49 -8.45 5.70
CA VAL A 5 13.82 -7.61 4.53
C VAL A 5 12.81 -6.48 4.41
N LYS A 6 13.33 -5.29 4.11
CA LYS A 6 12.53 -4.08 3.93
C LYS A 6 12.74 -3.54 2.52
N PHE A 7 11.65 -3.14 1.87
CA PHE A 7 11.69 -2.55 0.54
C PHE A 7 11.08 -1.16 0.56
N GLY A 8 11.77 -0.22 -0.06
CA GLY A 8 11.31 1.16 -0.19
C GLY A 8 10.26 1.33 -1.30
N GLY A 9 9.64 2.51 -1.34
CA GLY A 9 8.50 2.77 -2.21
C GLY A 9 8.80 2.67 -3.69
N SER A 10 9.99 3.12 -4.16
CA SER A 10 10.34 3.05 -5.58
C SER A 10 10.47 1.61 -6.08
N SER A 11 10.87 0.70 -5.19
CA SER A 11 10.95 -0.73 -5.50
C SER A 11 9.58 -1.41 -5.62
N LEU A 12 8.52 -0.73 -5.19
CA LEU A 12 7.14 -1.25 -5.13
C LEU A 12 6.15 -0.37 -5.90
N ALA A 13 6.65 0.49 -6.78
CA ALA A 13 5.84 1.50 -7.45
C ALA A 13 4.88 0.93 -8.52
N SER A 14 5.17 -0.24 -9.04
CA SER A 14 4.38 -0.87 -10.11
C SER A 14 4.42 -2.39 -10.00
N ALA A 15 3.55 -3.07 -10.76
CA ALA A 15 3.53 -4.54 -10.82
C ALA A 15 4.89 -5.11 -11.27
N THR A 16 5.55 -4.48 -12.23
CA THR A 16 6.87 -4.91 -12.69
C THR A 16 7.90 -4.87 -11.58
N GLN A 17 7.91 -3.80 -10.77
CA GLN A 17 8.82 -3.67 -9.64
C GLN A 17 8.48 -4.69 -8.54
N PHE A 18 7.20 -4.91 -8.25
CA PHE A 18 6.75 -5.95 -7.32
C PHE A 18 7.27 -7.33 -7.73
N ALA A 19 7.19 -7.66 -9.01
CA ALA A 19 7.66 -8.95 -9.51
C ALA A 19 9.17 -9.12 -9.29
N LYS A 20 9.96 -8.06 -9.49
CA LYS A 20 11.40 -8.08 -9.21
C LYS A 20 11.69 -8.33 -7.73
N VAL A 21 10.98 -7.64 -6.85
CA VAL A 21 11.10 -7.80 -5.40
C VAL A 21 10.71 -9.21 -4.99
N GLY A 22 9.62 -9.75 -5.55
CA GLY A 22 9.18 -11.12 -5.29
C GLY A 22 10.25 -12.15 -5.63
N ARG A 23 10.94 -11.98 -6.76
CA ARG A 23 12.04 -12.87 -7.14
C ARG A 23 13.20 -12.79 -6.14
N ILE A 24 13.54 -11.60 -5.66
CA ILE A 24 14.58 -11.40 -4.66
C ILE A 24 14.20 -12.12 -3.36
N ILE A 25 12.98 -11.94 -2.89
CA ILE A 25 12.51 -12.56 -1.64
C ILE A 25 12.52 -14.08 -1.73
N THR A 26 11.96 -14.62 -2.81
CA THR A 26 11.81 -16.08 -2.96
C THR A 26 13.12 -16.78 -3.34
N SER A 27 14.14 -16.05 -3.75
CA SER A 27 15.45 -16.63 -4.06
C SER A 27 16.21 -17.09 -2.81
N ASP A 28 15.79 -16.65 -1.62
CA ASP A 28 16.40 -17.05 -0.35
C ASP A 28 15.31 -17.39 0.66
N PRO A 29 15.13 -18.68 1.02
CA PRO A 29 14.07 -19.09 1.95
C PRO A 29 14.25 -18.55 3.38
N GLU A 30 15.40 -17.99 3.72
CA GLU A 30 15.64 -17.35 5.00
C GLU A 30 15.00 -15.95 5.10
N ARG A 31 14.60 -15.35 3.97
CA ARG A 31 13.88 -14.07 3.91
C ARG A 31 12.40 -14.30 4.23
N ARG A 32 12.10 -14.48 5.50
CA ARG A 32 10.77 -14.90 5.98
C ARG A 32 9.86 -13.75 6.39
N TYR A 33 10.44 -12.62 6.79
CA TYR A 33 9.70 -11.45 7.22
C TYR A 33 9.93 -10.31 6.25
N VAL A 34 8.86 -9.80 5.65
CA VAL A 34 8.92 -8.78 4.61
C VAL A 34 8.18 -7.54 5.10
N VAL A 35 8.83 -6.38 5.03
CA VAL A 35 8.27 -5.09 5.42
C VAL A 35 8.22 -4.20 4.18
N PRO A 36 7.07 -4.12 3.49
CA PRO A 36 6.94 -3.24 2.33
C PRO A 36 6.53 -1.83 2.74
N SER A 37 7.08 -0.83 2.03
CA SER A 37 6.60 0.54 2.10
C SER A 37 5.39 0.72 1.18
N ALA A 38 4.71 1.88 1.27
CA ALA A 38 3.70 2.27 0.31
C ALA A 38 4.31 2.41 -1.09
N PRO A 39 3.53 2.23 -2.17
CA PRO A 39 4.04 2.42 -3.52
C PRO A 39 4.59 3.84 -3.74
N GLY A 40 5.81 3.92 -4.26
CA GLY A 40 6.47 5.18 -4.56
C GLY A 40 6.16 5.69 -5.96
N LYS A 41 7.00 6.59 -6.45
CA LYS A 41 6.85 7.17 -7.80
C LYS A 41 7.23 6.14 -8.86
N ARG A 42 6.39 6.02 -9.91
CA ARG A 42 6.68 5.18 -11.08
C ARG A 42 7.68 5.88 -12.02
N ASN A 43 7.72 7.21 -11.97
CA ASN A 43 8.63 8.06 -12.73
C ASN A 43 8.76 9.42 -12.02
N SER A 44 9.61 10.31 -12.55
CA SER A 44 9.90 11.60 -11.91
C SER A 44 8.72 12.55 -11.79
N LYS A 45 7.68 12.35 -12.60
CA LYS A 45 6.46 13.18 -12.60
C LYS A 45 5.33 12.61 -11.77
N ASP A 46 5.51 11.41 -11.24
CA ASP A 46 4.49 10.73 -10.45
C ASP A 46 4.45 11.23 -9.01
N THR A 47 3.42 10.85 -8.28
CA THR A 47 3.24 11.17 -6.86
C THR A 47 3.30 9.88 -6.04
N LYS A 48 3.99 9.91 -4.92
CA LYS A 48 4.00 8.80 -3.97
C LYS A 48 2.61 8.60 -3.38
N VAL A 49 2.23 7.34 -3.13
CA VAL A 49 0.93 7.04 -2.52
C VAL A 49 0.79 7.70 -1.14
N THR A 50 1.84 7.75 -0.33
CA THR A 50 1.79 8.44 0.96
C THR A 50 1.40 9.91 0.81
N ASP A 51 1.98 10.61 -0.19
CA ASP A 51 1.63 12.02 -0.46
C ASP A 51 0.19 12.14 -0.97
N MET A 52 -0.27 11.20 -1.78
CA MET A 52 -1.67 11.15 -2.23
C MET A 52 -2.64 10.98 -1.06
N LEU A 53 -2.27 10.14 -0.09
CA LEU A 53 -3.08 9.92 1.11
C LEU A 53 -3.15 11.16 1.99
N TYR A 54 -2.02 11.86 2.18
CA TYR A 54 -2.01 13.13 2.91
C TYR A 54 -2.90 14.18 2.24
N ALA A 55 -2.80 14.33 0.92
CA ALA A 55 -3.60 15.31 0.18
C ALA A 55 -5.09 14.96 0.24
N CYS A 56 -5.44 13.69 0.10
CA CYS A 56 -6.81 13.20 0.19
C CYS A 56 -7.39 13.47 1.59
N TYR A 57 -6.63 13.14 2.63
CA TYR A 57 -7.07 13.37 4.01
C TYR A 57 -7.24 14.86 4.32
N ALA A 58 -6.38 15.72 3.79
CA ALA A 58 -6.50 17.18 3.97
C ALA A 58 -7.84 17.71 3.45
N LEU A 59 -8.33 17.18 2.34
CA LEU A 59 -9.67 17.51 1.84
C LEU A 59 -10.75 17.08 2.84
N ALA A 60 -10.68 15.85 3.33
CA ALA A 60 -11.64 15.32 4.30
C ALA A 60 -11.64 16.13 5.60
N GLU A 61 -10.46 16.50 6.08
CA GLU A 61 -10.28 17.31 7.29
C GLU A 61 -10.95 18.67 7.18
N ASN A 62 -10.96 19.24 5.98
CA ASN A 62 -11.59 20.54 5.69
C ASN A 62 -13.04 20.41 5.21
N ASP A 63 -13.66 19.25 5.39
CA ASP A 63 -15.02 18.95 4.97
C ASP A 63 -15.26 19.13 3.47
N GLU A 64 -14.22 18.99 2.67
CA GLU A 64 -14.29 19.01 1.22
C GLU A 64 -14.47 17.59 0.66
N ASP A 65 -15.03 17.50 -0.56
CA ASP A 65 -15.20 16.22 -1.25
C ASP A 65 -13.83 15.61 -1.59
N PHE A 66 -13.59 14.40 -1.14
CA PHE A 66 -12.34 13.67 -1.35
C PHE A 66 -12.51 12.37 -2.14
N ASP A 67 -13.70 12.04 -2.60
CA ASP A 67 -13.99 10.77 -3.28
C ASP A 67 -13.14 10.57 -4.52
N LYS A 68 -12.97 11.62 -5.32
CA LYS A 68 -12.18 11.56 -6.55
C LYS A 68 -10.70 11.24 -6.27
N GLU A 69 -10.15 11.86 -5.23
CA GLU A 69 -8.75 11.65 -4.84
C GLU A 69 -8.55 10.25 -4.26
N LEU A 70 -9.50 9.77 -3.45
CA LEU A 70 -9.44 8.41 -2.91
C LEU A 70 -9.53 7.37 -4.02
N LYS A 71 -10.36 7.61 -5.03
CA LYS A 71 -10.49 6.73 -6.20
C LYS A 71 -9.18 6.61 -6.96
N LYS A 72 -8.43 7.71 -7.12
CA LYS A 72 -7.12 7.67 -7.78
C LYS A 72 -6.13 6.79 -7.01
N ILE A 73 -6.17 6.83 -5.69
CA ILE A 73 -5.33 5.96 -4.86
C ILE A 73 -5.72 4.50 -5.06
N ALA A 74 -7.02 4.20 -5.05
CA ALA A 74 -7.53 2.85 -5.31
C ALA A 74 -7.07 2.33 -6.68
N GLU A 75 -7.11 3.17 -7.70
CA GLU A 75 -6.67 2.83 -9.05
C GLU A 75 -5.17 2.49 -9.11
N ARG A 76 -4.34 3.17 -8.30
CA ARG A 76 -2.92 2.84 -8.19
C ARG A 76 -2.71 1.41 -7.71
N TYR A 77 -3.42 1.00 -6.66
CA TYR A 77 -3.35 -0.36 -6.14
C TYR A 77 -3.94 -1.37 -7.11
N ASP A 78 -5.07 -1.04 -7.75
CA ASP A 78 -5.70 -1.93 -8.74
C ASP A 78 -4.77 -2.21 -9.91
N SER A 79 -4.01 -1.21 -10.35
CA SER A 79 -3.04 -1.39 -11.43
C SER A 79 -1.93 -2.39 -11.05
N ILE A 80 -1.49 -2.37 -9.79
CA ILE A 80 -0.52 -3.34 -9.28
C ILE A 80 -1.15 -4.73 -9.19
N ILE A 81 -2.32 -4.82 -8.58
CA ILE A 81 -3.06 -6.09 -8.39
C ILE A 81 -3.33 -6.75 -9.74
N ASN A 82 -3.83 -5.99 -10.70
CA ASN A 82 -4.14 -6.51 -12.04
C ASN A 82 -2.87 -6.88 -12.82
N GLY A 83 -1.83 -6.07 -12.70
CA GLY A 83 -0.54 -6.36 -13.33
C GLY A 83 0.14 -7.62 -12.80
N LEU A 84 -0.13 -8.00 -11.55
CA LEU A 84 0.35 -9.23 -10.93
C LEU A 84 -0.63 -10.41 -11.09
N ASN A 85 -1.74 -10.20 -11.76
CA ASN A 85 -2.80 -11.21 -11.97
C ASN A 85 -3.36 -11.78 -10.65
N LEU A 86 -3.46 -10.94 -9.62
CA LEU A 86 -4.00 -11.35 -8.34
C LEU A 86 -5.53 -11.31 -8.33
N LYS A 87 -6.14 -12.21 -7.58
CA LYS A 87 -7.60 -12.25 -7.36
C LYS A 87 -7.96 -11.54 -6.05
N LEU A 88 -7.33 -10.40 -5.83
CA LEU A 88 -7.49 -9.61 -4.62
C LEU A 88 -8.31 -8.36 -4.92
N SER A 89 -9.21 -8.00 -4.01
CA SER A 89 -9.91 -6.72 -4.05
C SER A 89 -9.66 -5.98 -2.74
N LEU A 90 -9.33 -4.70 -2.81
CA LEU A 90 -9.17 -3.83 -1.66
C LEU A 90 -10.40 -2.95 -1.42
N LYS A 91 -11.53 -3.28 -2.06
CA LYS A 91 -12.75 -2.48 -1.98
C LYS A 91 -13.22 -2.26 -0.54
N ASP A 92 -13.27 -3.32 0.25
CA ASP A 92 -13.71 -3.23 1.64
C ASP A 92 -12.76 -2.38 2.48
N GLU A 93 -11.45 -2.49 2.21
CA GLU A 93 -10.43 -1.70 2.88
C GLU A 93 -10.60 -0.21 2.58
N PHE A 94 -10.87 0.14 1.33
CA PHE A 94 -11.10 1.53 0.93
C PHE A 94 -12.40 2.08 1.50
N GLU A 95 -13.43 1.28 1.67
CA GLU A 95 -14.68 1.70 2.33
C GLU A 95 -14.42 2.09 3.79
N VAL A 96 -13.60 1.32 4.50
CA VAL A 96 -13.20 1.62 5.88
C VAL A 96 -12.37 2.92 5.92
N ILE A 97 -11.43 3.08 5.00
CA ILE A 97 -10.60 4.30 4.91
C ILE A 97 -11.48 5.52 4.67
N GLU A 98 -12.45 5.42 3.75
CA GLU A 98 -13.38 6.51 3.46
C GLU A 98 -14.14 6.95 4.72
N LYS A 99 -14.68 6.00 5.47
CA LYS A 99 -15.38 6.28 6.72
C LYS A 99 -14.47 6.94 7.76
N ASN A 100 -13.26 6.44 7.90
CA ASN A 100 -12.31 6.96 8.87
C ASN A 100 -11.79 8.34 8.48
N PHE A 101 -11.63 8.62 7.20
CA PHE A 101 -11.28 9.95 6.71
C PHE A 101 -12.41 10.94 7.00
N ALA A 102 -13.64 10.56 6.72
CA ALA A 102 -14.83 11.39 7.03
C ALA A 102 -14.99 11.64 8.54
N ALA A 103 -14.57 10.66 9.36
CA ALA A 103 -14.57 10.77 10.82
C ALA A 103 -13.36 11.52 11.38
N LYS A 104 -12.47 12.00 10.52
CA LYS A 104 -11.26 12.76 10.88
C LYS A 104 -10.31 11.99 11.79
N ALA A 105 -9.98 10.78 11.34
CA ALA A 105 -9.11 9.86 12.08
C ALA A 105 -7.66 10.35 12.26
N GLY A 106 -7.22 11.34 11.50
CA GLY A 106 -5.92 11.98 11.63
C GLY A 106 -4.96 11.68 10.48
N SER A 107 -3.96 12.57 10.33
CA SER A 107 -2.98 12.45 9.24
C SER A 107 -2.05 11.24 9.41
N ASP A 108 -1.75 10.87 10.66
CA ASP A 108 -0.93 9.67 10.93
C ASP A 108 -1.65 8.40 10.50
N TYR A 109 -2.95 8.32 10.76
CA TYR A 109 -3.78 7.22 10.25
C TYR A 109 -3.71 7.17 8.73
N ALA A 110 -3.91 8.33 8.06
CA ALA A 110 -3.89 8.41 6.61
C ALA A 110 -2.56 7.91 6.03
N ALA A 111 -1.43 8.38 6.58
CA ALA A 111 -0.10 7.97 6.13
C ALA A 111 0.11 6.46 6.28
N SER A 112 -0.35 5.89 7.39
CA SER A 112 -0.18 4.46 7.68
C SER A 112 -0.92 3.54 6.71
N ARG A 113 -1.96 4.05 6.04
CA ARG A 113 -2.78 3.22 5.14
C ARG A 113 -2.04 2.78 3.90
N GLY A 114 -1.07 3.55 3.42
CA GLY A 114 -0.27 3.16 2.28
C GLY A 114 0.51 1.87 2.51
N GLU A 115 1.20 1.78 3.64
CA GLU A 115 1.94 0.57 4.02
C GLU A 115 1.00 -0.59 4.35
N TYR A 116 -0.10 -0.30 5.02
CA TYR A 116 -1.13 -1.28 5.36
C TYR A 116 -1.67 -1.98 4.10
N LEU A 117 -2.12 -1.19 3.12
CA LEU A 117 -2.66 -1.71 1.86
C LEU A 117 -1.59 -2.47 1.08
N ASN A 118 -0.38 -1.93 1.00
CA ASN A 118 0.68 -2.58 0.25
C ASN A 118 1.17 -3.87 0.91
N GLY A 119 1.10 -3.92 2.23
CA GLY A 119 1.35 -5.16 2.98
C GLY A 119 0.38 -6.27 2.61
N ILE A 120 -0.90 -5.93 2.47
CA ILE A 120 -1.94 -6.88 2.03
C ILE A 120 -1.63 -7.39 0.62
N VAL A 121 -1.27 -6.50 -0.30
CA VAL A 121 -0.94 -6.88 -1.68
C VAL A 121 0.28 -7.80 -1.70
N MET A 122 1.34 -7.44 -0.98
CA MET A 122 2.57 -8.22 -0.93
C MET A 122 2.31 -9.61 -0.33
N ALA A 123 1.57 -9.69 0.77
CA ALA A 123 1.23 -10.96 1.40
C ALA A 123 0.45 -11.86 0.44
N ASN A 124 -0.52 -11.30 -0.28
CA ASN A 124 -1.30 -12.05 -1.27
C ASN A 124 -0.42 -12.54 -2.42
N TYR A 125 0.48 -11.68 -2.91
CA TYR A 125 1.38 -12.01 -4.01
C TYR A 125 2.35 -13.13 -3.66
N LEU A 126 2.93 -13.08 -2.46
CA LEU A 126 3.90 -14.09 -2.00
C LEU A 126 3.24 -15.35 -1.42
N GLY A 127 1.95 -15.31 -1.11
CA GLY A 127 1.29 -16.37 -0.36
C GLY A 127 1.69 -16.38 1.12
N TYR A 128 2.09 -15.24 1.65
CA TYR A 128 2.48 -15.07 3.04
C TYR A 128 1.31 -14.61 3.90
N GLU A 129 1.41 -14.82 5.20
CA GLU A 129 0.46 -14.27 6.15
C GLU A 129 0.67 -12.76 6.29
N PHE A 130 -0.42 -11.99 6.24
CA PHE A 130 -0.39 -10.56 6.52
C PHE A 130 -0.53 -10.32 8.03
N ILE A 131 0.37 -9.49 8.57
CA ILE A 131 0.32 -9.06 9.97
C ILE A 131 0.21 -7.54 9.98
N ASP A 132 -0.89 -7.01 10.54
CA ASP A 132 -1.06 -5.57 10.71
C ASP A 132 -0.13 -5.10 11.84
N ALA A 133 0.78 -4.17 11.51
CA ALA A 133 1.72 -3.63 12.49
C ALA A 133 1.01 -3.02 13.71
N ALA A 134 -0.17 -2.45 13.52
CA ALA A 134 -0.97 -1.87 14.60
C ALA A 134 -1.42 -2.90 15.64
N GLU A 135 -1.49 -4.18 15.26
CA GLU A 135 -1.91 -5.26 16.17
C GLU A 135 -0.77 -5.80 17.04
N VAL A 136 0.48 -5.54 16.67
CA VAL A 136 1.66 -6.12 17.33
C VAL A 136 2.59 -5.08 17.97
N ILE A 137 2.31 -3.81 17.81
CA ILE A 137 3.10 -2.71 18.37
C ILE A 137 2.28 -1.93 19.40
#